data_ef03d771dfa747da9e529f0cec9e2d90
#
_entry.id   ef03d771dfa747da9e529f0cec9e2d90
#
_cell.length_a   1.000
_cell.length_b   1.000
_cell.length_c   1.000
_cell.angle_alpha   90.00
_cell.angle_beta   90.00
_cell.angle_gamma   90.00
#
_symmetry.space_group_name_H-M   'P 1'
#
loop_
_entity.id
_entity.type
_entity.pdbx_description
1 polymer ?
#
loop_
_entity_poly.entity_id
_entity_poly.type
_entity_poly.pdbx_seq_one_letter_code
_entity_poly.pdbx_strand_id
1 'polypeptide(L)'
;MKLSKEKRALIAGMIGCLLYVIGDFLFAATGKTQSTESIGLMVKVAYLDMATWRMVVSIICGVLGTALYYIGFHQMWKLLKRHLTQPKQQKWVKLFQIAYLTGTVCWGYVHAMFTNMALIFKFTFEKYGDMQAAAEIANKVFYCNAA
;
A
#
# COMPACT_ATOMS: atom_id res chain seq x y z
N MET A 1 30.06 5.26 15.75
CA MET A 1 28.98 5.81 16.62
C MET A 1 27.76 4.93 16.50
N LYS A 2 27.37 4.18 17.56
CA LYS A 2 26.15 3.31 17.51
C LYS A 2 24.90 4.18 17.66
N LEU A 3 24.01 4.14 16.67
CA LEU A 3 22.71 4.79 16.74
C LEU A 3 21.87 4.20 17.88
N SER A 4 21.16 5.06 18.65
CA SER A 4 20.24 4.61 19.70
C SER A 4 19.09 3.79 19.08
N LYS A 5 18.46 2.92 19.88
CA LYS A 5 17.29 2.12 19.43
C LYS A 5 16.16 3.01 18.89
N GLU A 6 15.93 4.16 19.52
CA GLU A 6 14.92 5.14 19.12
C GLU A 6 15.19 5.73 17.73
N LYS A 7 16.43 6.16 17.49
CA LYS A 7 16.85 6.69 16.17
C LYS A 7 16.72 5.63 15.07
N ARG A 8 17.10 4.38 15.36
CA ARG A 8 16.95 3.28 14.39
C ARG A 8 15.49 3.02 14.02
N ALA A 9 14.59 3.05 15.00
CA ALA A 9 13.16 2.86 14.76
C ALA A 9 12.55 4.00 13.92
N LEU A 10 12.95 5.25 14.17
CA LEU A 10 12.51 6.40 13.36
C LEU A 10 13.03 6.31 11.92
N ILE A 11 14.31 5.92 11.75
CA ILE A 11 14.90 5.71 10.41
C ILE A 11 14.16 4.58 9.68
N ALA A 12 13.80 3.49 10.37
CA ALA A 12 13.00 2.42 9.76
C ALA A 12 11.66 2.95 9.25
N GLY A 13 10.98 3.81 10.03
CA GLY A 13 9.75 4.46 9.58
C GLY A 13 9.93 5.34 8.35
N MET A 14 11.02 6.10 8.27
CA MET A 14 11.34 6.91 7.08
C MET A 14 11.59 6.03 5.84
N ILE A 15 12.31 4.91 6.01
CA ILE A 15 12.51 3.93 4.95
C ILE A 15 11.16 3.33 4.52
N GLY A 16 10.27 3.03 5.47
CA GLY A 16 8.92 2.57 5.19
C GLY A 16 8.13 3.55 4.31
N CYS A 17 8.16 4.84 4.64
CA CYS A 17 7.54 5.88 3.81
C CYS A 17 8.13 5.91 2.39
N LEU A 18 9.44 5.81 2.27
CA LEU A 18 10.13 5.81 0.96
C LEU A 18 9.72 4.58 0.12
N LEU A 19 9.61 3.40 0.75
CA LEU A 19 9.15 2.19 0.06
C LEU A 19 7.72 2.34 -0.45
N TYR A 20 6.82 2.98 0.31
CA TYR A 20 5.47 3.28 -0.17
C TYR A 20 5.50 4.17 -1.41
N VAL A 21 6.26 5.27 -1.37
CA VAL A 21 6.38 6.17 -2.52
C VAL A 21 6.92 5.43 -3.76
N ILE A 22 7.93 4.59 -3.58
CA ILE A 22 8.49 3.77 -4.67
C ILE A 22 7.42 2.78 -5.20
N GLY A 23 6.73 2.07 -4.30
CA GLY A 23 5.68 1.12 -4.66
C GLY A 23 4.54 1.76 -5.43
N ASP A 24 4.02 2.88 -4.95
CA ASP A 24 2.96 3.64 -5.60
C ASP A 24 3.42 4.19 -6.95
N PHE A 25 4.64 4.73 -7.04
CA PHE A 25 5.19 5.22 -8.29
C PHE A 25 5.33 4.10 -9.34
N LEU A 26 5.85 2.94 -8.93
CA LEU A 26 5.98 1.78 -9.81
C LEU A 26 4.62 1.30 -10.35
N PHE A 27 3.59 1.40 -9.54
CA PHE A 27 2.23 1.00 -9.92
C PHE A 27 1.48 2.08 -10.69
N ALA A 28 1.59 3.35 -10.28
CA ALA A 28 0.86 4.45 -10.88
C ALA A 28 1.46 4.94 -12.20
N ALA A 29 2.78 4.87 -12.37
CA ALA A 29 3.45 5.25 -13.61
C ALA A 29 3.16 4.21 -14.72
N THR A 30 1.95 4.19 -15.22
CA THR A 30 1.55 3.41 -16.39
C THR A 30 2.38 3.83 -17.60
N GLY A 31 2.85 2.85 -18.41
CA GLY A 31 3.76 3.08 -19.53
C GLY A 31 3.23 3.99 -20.65
N LYS A 32 3.73 3.83 -21.87
CA LYS A 32 3.45 4.71 -23.02
C LYS A 32 1.99 4.86 -23.39
N THR A 33 1.15 3.89 -23.14
CA THR A 33 -0.31 3.94 -23.28
C THR A 33 -0.91 4.49 -21.99
N GLN A 34 -1.06 5.80 -21.92
CA GLN A 34 -1.86 6.45 -20.88
C GLN A 34 -3.37 6.23 -21.15
N SER A 35 -3.78 5.00 -21.44
CA SER A 35 -5.19 4.69 -21.56
C SER A 35 -5.83 4.87 -20.20
N THR A 36 -6.67 5.88 -20.07
CA THR A 36 -7.54 6.09 -18.91
C THR A 36 -8.77 5.19 -18.97
N GLU A 37 -8.88 4.37 -20.01
CA GLU A 37 -10.00 3.47 -20.22
C GLU A 37 -10.05 2.42 -19.12
N SER A 38 -11.18 2.38 -18.42
CA SER A 38 -11.45 1.44 -17.35
C SER A 38 -12.45 0.39 -17.82
N ILE A 39 -12.17 -0.87 -17.52
CA ILE A 39 -13.10 -1.96 -17.74
C ILE A 39 -13.73 -2.28 -16.39
N GLY A 40 -15.01 -1.93 -16.23
CA GLY A 40 -15.65 -1.96 -14.91
C GLY A 40 -15.13 -0.87 -13.98
N LEU A 41 -15.29 -1.07 -12.66
CA LEU A 41 -15.03 -0.01 -11.67
C LEU A 41 -13.54 0.24 -11.38
N MET A 42 -12.68 -0.76 -11.49
CA MET A 42 -11.32 -0.70 -10.91
C MET A 42 -10.20 -1.10 -11.86
N VAL A 43 -10.51 -1.83 -12.93
CA VAL A 43 -9.49 -2.38 -13.84
C VAL A 43 -9.19 -1.41 -14.97
N LYS A 44 -7.91 -1.08 -15.15
CA LYS A 44 -7.46 -0.21 -16.25
C LYS A 44 -6.81 -1.05 -17.34
N VAL A 45 -7.12 -0.76 -18.60
CA VAL A 45 -6.48 -1.39 -19.78
C VAL A 45 -4.96 -1.23 -19.75
N ALA A 46 -4.48 -0.09 -19.25
CA ALA A 46 -3.05 0.18 -19.07
C ALA A 46 -2.28 -0.85 -18.21
N TYR A 47 -2.97 -1.65 -17.39
CA TYR A 47 -2.32 -2.72 -16.63
C TYR A 47 -1.79 -3.87 -17.51
N LEU A 48 -2.36 -4.07 -18.70
CA LEU A 48 -1.87 -5.08 -19.65
C LEU A 48 -0.45 -4.77 -20.15
N ASP A 49 -0.16 -3.49 -20.39
CA ASP A 49 1.14 -3.03 -20.89
C ASP A 49 2.17 -2.87 -19.75
N MET A 50 1.73 -2.93 -18.50
CA MET A 50 2.63 -2.79 -17.38
C MET A 50 3.50 -4.03 -17.20
N ALA A 51 4.82 -3.85 -17.07
CA ALA A 51 5.73 -4.96 -16.81
C ALA A 51 5.39 -5.64 -15.47
N THR A 52 5.23 -6.95 -15.47
CA THR A 52 4.84 -7.76 -14.31
C THR A 52 5.75 -7.54 -13.09
N TRP A 53 7.08 -7.40 -13.32
CA TRP A 53 8.02 -7.14 -12.23
C TRP A 53 7.70 -5.86 -11.46
N ARG A 54 7.16 -4.82 -12.11
CA ARG A 54 6.79 -3.55 -11.46
C ARG A 54 5.66 -3.78 -10.46
N MET A 55 4.66 -4.58 -10.84
CA MET A 55 3.54 -4.93 -9.96
C MET A 55 4.04 -5.74 -8.76
N VAL A 56 4.88 -6.75 -8.99
CA VAL A 56 5.45 -7.57 -7.92
C VAL A 56 6.30 -6.74 -6.95
N VAL A 57 7.19 -5.90 -7.46
CA VAL A 57 8.01 -5.00 -6.63
C VAL A 57 7.14 -4.01 -5.87
N SER A 58 6.07 -3.48 -6.48
CA SER A 58 5.11 -2.60 -5.82
C SER A 58 4.46 -3.29 -4.60
N ILE A 59 4.01 -4.56 -4.73
CA ILE A 59 3.46 -5.33 -3.61
C ILE A 59 4.51 -5.49 -2.49
N ILE A 60 5.73 -5.89 -2.84
CA ILE A 60 6.81 -6.09 -1.87
C ILE A 60 7.11 -4.78 -1.13
N CYS A 61 7.21 -3.65 -1.86
CA CYS A 61 7.41 -2.33 -1.28
C CYS A 61 6.26 -1.94 -0.35
N GLY A 62 5.01 -2.21 -0.73
CA GLY A 62 3.83 -1.94 0.11
C GLY A 62 3.85 -2.75 1.41
N VAL A 63 4.10 -4.06 1.35
CA VAL A 63 4.13 -4.94 2.53
C VAL A 63 5.28 -4.58 3.47
N LEU A 64 6.51 -4.47 2.95
CA LEU A 64 7.67 -4.09 3.74
C LEU A 64 7.57 -2.66 4.26
N GLY A 65 7.05 -1.75 3.41
CA GLY A 65 6.79 -0.36 3.77
C GLY A 65 5.85 -0.27 4.97
N THR A 66 4.74 -1.03 4.97
CA THR A 66 3.78 -1.09 6.08
C THR A 66 4.45 -1.51 7.38
N ALA A 67 5.24 -2.58 7.35
CA ALA A 67 5.91 -3.09 8.54
C ALA A 67 6.91 -2.08 9.13
N LEU A 68 7.77 -1.50 8.28
CA LEU A 68 8.78 -0.52 8.70
C LEU A 68 8.15 0.80 9.17
N TYR A 69 7.10 1.24 8.48
CA TYR A 69 6.36 2.43 8.84
C TYR A 69 5.69 2.28 10.21
N TYR A 70 5.12 1.09 10.50
CA TYR A 70 4.57 0.77 11.82
C TYR A 70 5.62 0.88 12.93
N ILE A 71 6.84 0.37 12.71
CA ILE A 71 7.93 0.45 13.69
C ILE A 71 8.28 1.91 14.01
N GLY A 72 8.44 2.75 12.98
CA GLY A 72 8.74 4.17 13.15
C GLY A 72 7.63 4.93 13.85
N PHE A 73 6.37 4.67 13.48
CA PHE A 73 5.21 5.28 14.09
C PHE A 73 5.08 4.88 15.57
N HIS A 74 5.26 3.62 15.89
CA HIS A 74 5.22 3.15 17.28
C HIS A 74 6.24 3.89 18.15
N GLN A 75 7.43 4.16 17.62
CA GLN A 75 8.43 4.95 18.33
C GLN A 75 8.02 6.42 18.46
N MET A 76 7.49 7.03 17.41
CA MET A 76 6.96 8.40 17.45
C MET A 76 5.84 8.53 18.48
N TRP A 77 4.91 7.58 18.51
CA TRP A 77 3.82 7.56 19.51
C TRP A 77 4.35 7.48 20.94
N LYS A 78 5.38 6.65 21.22
CA LYS A 78 6.03 6.60 22.54
C LYS A 78 6.62 7.95 22.92
N LEU A 79 7.25 8.65 22.01
CA LEU A 79 7.80 9.98 22.25
C LEU A 79 6.69 10.99 22.56
N LEU A 80 5.63 11.03 21.76
CA LEU A 80 4.48 11.89 22.00
C LEU A 80 3.85 11.64 23.38
N LYS A 81 3.68 10.38 23.77
CA LYS A 81 3.14 10.01 25.08
C LYS A 81 4.01 10.47 26.23
N ARG A 82 5.33 10.53 26.06
CA ARG A 82 6.26 11.02 27.10
C ARG A 82 6.19 12.54 27.25
N HIS A 83 5.99 13.27 26.17
CA HIS A 83 6.03 14.74 26.16
C HIS A 83 4.66 15.39 26.40
N LEU A 84 3.58 14.74 26.00
CA LEU A 84 2.22 15.24 26.15
C LEU A 84 1.57 14.61 27.40
N THR A 85 1.81 15.19 28.58
CA THR A 85 1.43 14.59 29.87
C THR A 85 0.05 15.00 30.37
N GLN A 86 -0.54 16.10 29.86
CA GLN A 86 -1.86 16.56 30.29
C GLN A 86 -2.97 15.58 29.88
N PRO A 87 -4.00 15.34 30.72
CA PRO A 87 -5.07 14.37 30.41
C PRO A 87 -5.76 14.59 29.06
N LYS A 88 -6.03 15.85 28.70
CA LYS A 88 -6.63 16.22 27.42
C LYS A 88 -5.71 15.84 26.25
N GLN A 89 -4.41 16.08 26.38
CA GLN A 89 -3.41 15.74 25.36
C GLN A 89 -3.29 14.21 25.20
N GLN A 90 -3.29 13.45 26.32
CA GLN A 90 -3.22 11.99 26.30
C GLN A 90 -4.41 11.36 25.57
N LYS A 91 -5.62 11.95 25.72
CA LYS A 91 -6.80 11.51 24.96
C LYS A 91 -6.59 11.66 23.44
N TRP A 92 -6.04 12.79 23.00
CA TRP A 92 -5.75 13.03 21.58
C TRP A 92 -4.63 12.12 21.05
N VAL A 93 -3.59 11.89 21.84
CA VAL A 93 -2.51 10.95 21.47
C VAL A 93 -3.07 9.53 21.26
N LYS A 94 -4.00 9.08 22.13
CA LYS A 94 -4.63 7.77 21.99
C LYS A 94 -5.53 7.71 20.74
N LEU A 95 -6.35 8.74 20.49
CA LEU A 95 -7.20 8.81 19.31
C LEU A 95 -6.36 8.80 18.02
N PHE A 96 -5.29 9.58 17.99
CA PHE A 96 -4.34 9.61 16.89
C PHE A 96 -3.70 8.24 16.65
N GLN A 97 -3.33 7.53 17.72
CA GLN A 97 -2.79 6.16 17.60
C GLN A 97 -3.78 5.22 16.92
N ILE A 98 -5.04 5.22 17.38
CA ILE A 98 -6.08 4.34 16.81
C ILE A 98 -6.29 4.67 15.33
N ALA A 99 -6.54 5.93 15.01
CA ALA A 99 -6.77 6.37 13.64
C ALA A 99 -5.59 6.01 12.71
N TYR A 100 -4.37 6.18 13.21
CA TYR A 100 -3.17 5.89 12.46
C TYR A 100 -2.96 4.39 12.23
N LEU A 101 -3.14 3.56 13.26
CA LEU A 101 -3.03 2.10 13.13
C LEU A 101 -4.05 1.56 12.14
N THR A 102 -5.30 1.99 12.27
CA THR A 102 -6.37 1.61 11.34
C THR A 102 -6.03 2.05 9.92
N GLY A 103 -5.64 3.30 9.72
CA GLY A 103 -5.26 3.83 8.41
C GLY A 103 -4.09 3.07 7.78
N THR A 104 -3.05 2.75 8.57
CA THR A 104 -1.87 2.03 8.06
C THR A 104 -2.22 0.60 7.61
N VAL A 105 -3.01 -0.12 8.41
CA VAL A 105 -3.44 -1.49 8.07
C VAL A 105 -4.34 -1.46 6.84
N CYS A 106 -5.34 -0.57 6.81
CA CYS A 106 -6.25 -0.44 5.67
C CYS A 106 -5.48 -0.06 4.40
N TRP A 107 -4.54 0.88 4.48
CA TRP A 107 -3.77 1.32 3.32
C TRP A 107 -2.87 0.21 2.75
N GLY A 108 -2.13 -0.50 3.61
CA GLY A 108 -1.31 -1.65 3.19
C GLY A 108 -2.13 -2.76 2.54
N TYR A 109 -3.31 -3.05 3.10
CA TYR A 109 -4.24 -4.02 2.55
C TYR A 109 -4.78 -3.57 1.17
N VAL A 110 -5.28 -2.35 1.07
CA VAL A 110 -5.82 -1.78 -0.17
C VAL A 110 -4.76 -1.76 -1.27
N HIS A 111 -3.52 -1.33 -0.96
CA HIS A 111 -2.41 -1.32 -1.92
C HIS A 111 -2.12 -2.73 -2.46
N ALA A 112 -2.01 -3.73 -1.59
CA ALA A 112 -1.79 -5.12 -1.99
C ALA A 112 -2.94 -5.66 -2.85
N MET A 113 -4.18 -5.35 -2.47
CA MET A 113 -5.38 -5.80 -3.19
C MET A 113 -5.47 -5.23 -4.60
N PHE A 114 -5.23 -3.91 -4.78
CA PHE A 114 -5.23 -3.29 -6.10
C PHE A 114 -4.17 -3.88 -7.02
N THR A 115 -2.96 -4.08 -6.49
CA THR A 115 -1.86 -4.62 -7.30
C THR A 115 -2.09 -6.08 -7.65
N ASN A 116 -2.64 -6.90 -6.73
CA ASN A 116 -3.04 -8.27 -7.02
C ASN A 116 -4.15 -8.35 -8.08
N MET A 117 -5.15 -7.48 -7.99
CA MET A 117 -6.22 -7.38 -9.00
C MET A 117 -5.63 -7.09 -10.39
N ALA A 118 -4.68 -6.16 -10.49
CA ALA A 118 -4.01 -5.85 -11.76
C ALA A 118 -3.22 -7.04 -12.31
N LEU A 119 -2.54 -7.81 -11.45
CA LEU A 119 -1.84 -9.04 -11.83
C LEU A 119 -2.81 -10.13 -12.32
N ILE A 120 -3.91 -10.36 -11.59
CA ILE A 120 -4.93 -11.34 -11.97
C ILE A 120 -5.53 -10.97 -13.33
N PHE A 121 -5.88 -9.69 -13.53
CA PHE A 121 -6.39 -9.21 -14.80
C PHE A 121 -5.42 -9.50 -15.94
N LYS A 122 -4.15 -9.11 -15.79
CA LYS A 122 -3.11 -9.32 -16.78
C LYS A 122 -2.93 -10.80 -17.13
N PHE A 123 -2.69 -11.67 -16.14
CA PHE A 123 -2.45 -13.09 -16.39
C PHE A 123 -3.67 -13.81 -16.94
N THR A 124 -4.88 -13.42 -16.53
CA THR A 124 -6.11 -14.00 -17.06
C THR A 124 -6.28 -13.61 -18.54
N PHE A 125 -6.02 -12.36 -18.88
CA PHE A 125 -6.07 -11.91 -20.26
C PHE A 125 -4.99 -12.58 -21.13
N GLU A 126 -3.74 -12.66 -20.65
CA GLU A 126 -2.66 -13.35 -21.36
C GLU A 126 -2.99 -14.81 -21.65
N LYS A 127 -3.73 -15.48 -20.73
CA LYS A 127 -4.09 -16.88 -20.86
C LYS A 127 -5.29 -17.15 -21.77
N TYR A 128 -6.31 -16.32 -21.70
CA TYR A 128 -7.60 -16.60 -22.34
C TYR A 128 -7.94 -15.66 -23.50
N GLY A 129 -7.26 -14.51 -23.63
CA GLY A 129 -7.49 -13.52 -24.69
C GLY A 129 -8.79 -12.72 -24.58
N ASP A 130 -9.61 -12.98 -23.56
CA ASP A 130 -10.88 -12.29 -23.32
C ASP A 130 -10.72 -11.23 -22.23
N MET A 131 -10.74 -9.96 -22.65
CA MET A 131 -10.54 -8.81 -21.77
C MET A 131 -11.70 -8.62 -20.79
N GLN A 132 -12.92 -8.84 -21.23
CA GLN A 132 -14.11 -8.67 -20.40
C GLN A 132 -14.16 -9.75 -19.31
N ALA A 133 -13.95 -11.01 -19.66
CA ALA A 133 -13.90 -12.12 -18.70
C ALA A 133 -12.74 -11.95 -17.71
N ALA A 134 -11.57 -11.50 -18.17
CA ALA A 134 -10.43 -11.22 -17.31
C ALA A 134 -10.73 -10.10 -16.28
N ALA A 135 -11.39 -9.03 -16.73
CA ALA A 135 -11.79 -7.94 -15.84
C ALA A 135 -12.86 -8.37 -14.81
N GLU A 136 -13.83 -9.19 -15.22
CA GLU A 136 -14.83 -9.75 -14.30
C GLU A 136 -14.21 -10.62 -13.22
N ILE A 137 -13.27 -11.50 -13.57
CA ILE A 137 -12.56 -12.35 -12.60
C ILE A 137 -11.75 -11.48 -11.64
N ALA A 138 -11.00 -10.51 -12.13
CA ALA A 138 -10.20 -9.61 -11.30
C ALA A 138 -11.07 -8.82 -10.32
N ASN A 139 -12.20 -8.28 -10.79
CA ASN A 139 -13.15 -7.55 -9.95
C ASN A 139 -13.81 -8.48 -8.90
N LYS A 140 -14.21 -9.70 -9.27
CA LYS A 140 -14.77 -10.67 -8.31
C LYS A 140 -13.79 -10.99 -7.20
N VAL A 141 -12.51 -11.24 -7.53
CA VAL A 141 -11.47 -11.49 -6.53
C VAL A 141 -11.30 -10.28 -5.60
N PHE A 142 -11.29 -9.07 -6.14
CA PHE A 142 -11.21 -7.85 -5.35
C PHE A 142 -12.40 -7.73 -4.37
N TYR A 143 -13.63 -7.89 -4.84
CA TYR A 143 -14.82 -7.75 -4.00
C TYR A 143 -14.97 -8.89 -2.99
N CYS A 144 -14.66 -10.15 -3.36
CA CYS A 144 -14.71 -11.27 -2.41
C CYS A 144 -13.72 -11.13 -1.26
N ASN A 145 -12.60 -10.43 -1.47
CA ASN A 145 -11.64 -10.18 -0.40
C ASN A 145 -11.92 -8.87 0.36
N ALA A 146 -12.82 -8.02 -0.14
CA ALA A 146 -13.20 -6.76 0.52
C ALA A 146 -14.47 -6.90 1.40
N ALA A 147 -15.18 -8.02 1.29
CA ALA A 147 -16.36 -8.37 2.08
C ALA A 147 -15.97 -9.17 3.32
#